data_58f243fef8e9cd156f95960c8d038ffa
#
_entry.id   58f243fef8e9cd156f95960c8d038ffa
#
_cell.length_a   1.000
_cell.length_b   1.000
_cell.length_c   1.000
_cell.angle_alpha   90.00
_cell.angle_beta   90.00
_cell.angle_gamma   90.00
#
_symmetry.space_group_name_H-M   'P 1'
#
loop_
_entity.id
_entity.type
_entity.pdbx_description
1 polymer ?
#
loop_
_entity_poly.entity_id
_entity_poly.type
_entity_poly.pdbx_seq_one_letter_code
_entity_poly.pdbx_strand_id
1 'polypeptide(L)'
;VAKIDEYKAILDEHSYGKRYEGWERMVEALERIRAAYAKQPPRRVPCHNDALAENFMLQGEQMRVIDWEYGGMNDGYYDIACVCVENPLDARCEDVFFRAYCGGEPSEEAKARLLINKFLVTSHWSTWSLVQICYGKDADFYWEYGRTRAVQACSFLDDPSFSRSLTLLGG
;
A
#
# COMPACT_ATOMS: atom_id res chain seq x y z
N VAL A 1 -2.30 -6.16 5.57
CA VAL A 1 -2.29 -5.95 7.03
C VAL A 1 -1.28 -6.88 7.71
N ALA A 2 -1.33 -8.21 7.51
CA ALA A 2 -0.46 -9.17 8.22
C ALA A 2 1.03 -8.81 8.17
N LYS A 3 1.57 -8.38 7.01
CA LYS A 3 2.98 -8.01 6.90
C LYS A 3 3.34 -6.75 7.72
N ILE A 4 2.41 -5.82 7.86
CA ILE A 4 2.60 -4.64 8.73
C ILE A 4 2.65 -5.08 10.21
N ASP A 5 1.88 -6.09 10.60
CA ASP A 5 1.93 -6.63 11.98
C ASP A 5 3.28 -7.31 12.27
N GLU A 6 3.83 -8.05 11.31
CA GLU A 6 5.18 -8.60 11.43
C GLU A 6 6.22 -7.48 11.65
N TYR A 7 6.13 -6.40 10.89
CA TYR A 7 7.01 -5.24 11.04
C TYR A 7 6.83 -4.56 12.40
N LYS A 8 5.58 -4.40 12.88
CA LYS A 8 5.32 -3.86 14.23
C LYS A 8 5.97 -4.74 15.30
N ALA A 9 5.86 -6.07 15.19
CA ALA A 9 6.51 -6.99 16.11
C ALA A 9 8.04 -6.83 16.13
N ILE A 10 8.68 -6.65 14.96
CA ILE A 10 10.11 -6.37 14.87
C ILE A 10 10.47 -5.04 15.59
N LEU A 11 9.67 -3.98 15.41
CA LEU A 11 9.89 -2.71 16.10
C LEU A 11 9.82 -2.86 17.62
N ASP A 12 8.90 -3.68 18.12
CA ASP A 12 8.75 -3.97 19.56
C ASP A 12 9.90 -4.82 20.08
N GLU A 13 10.34 -5.82 19.34
CA GLU A 13 11.52 -6.66 19.68
C GLU A 13 12.79 -5.82 19.79
N HIS A 14 12.97 -4.86 18.90
CA HIS A 14 14.10 -3.93 18.92
C HIS A 14 13.90 -2.75 19.88
N SER A 15 12.80 -2.68 20.62
CA SER A 15 12.45 -1.56 21.51
C SER A 15 12.50 -0.20 20.80
N TYR A 16 12.19 -0.16 19.49
CA TYR A 16 12.25 1.05 18.69
C TYR A 16 11.01 1.92 18.93
N GLY A 17 11.17 2.96 19.78
CA GLY A 17 10.06 3.78 20.25
C GLY A 17 9.65 4.93 19.32
N LYS A 18 10.46 5.30 18.31
CA LYS A 18 10.11 6.40 17.40
C LYS A 18 9.02 5.97 16.43
N ARG A 19 8.04 6.84 16.22
CA ARG A 19 6.94 6.66 15.26
C ARG A 19 6.74 7.95 14.45
N TYR A 20 6.16 7.81 13.26
CA TYR A 20 5.76 8.97 12.45
C TYR A 20 4.54 9.66 13.04
N GLU A 21 4.35 10.92 12.71
CA GLU A 21 3.09 11.60 12.98
C GLU A 21 1.93 10.86 12.30
N GLY A 22 0.80 10.72 13.00
CA GLY A 22 -0.37 9.98 12.53
C GLY A 22 -0.29 8.46 12.69
N TRP A 23 0.73 7.93 13.35
CA TRP A 23 0.91 6.49 13.56
C TRP A 23 -0.31 5.81 14.18
N GLU A 24 -0.89 6.39 15.24
CA GLU A 24 -2.07 5.85 15.92
C GLU A 24 -3.27 5.80 14.99
N ARG A 25 -3.47 6.83 14.16
CA ARG A 25 -4.52 6.86 13.14
C ARG A 25 -4.34 5.76 12.10
N MET A 26 -3.11 5.53 11.66
CA MET A 26 -2.79 4.44 10.74
C MET A 26 -3.10 3.08 11.37
N VAL A 27 -2.71 2.85 12.62
CA VAL A 27 -2.98 1.59 13.35
C VAL A 27 -4.48 1.37 13.50
N GLU A 28 -5.24 2.38 13.91
CA GLU A 28 -6.71 2.29 14.00
C GLU A 28 -7.35 1.94 12.66
N ALA A 29 -6.91 2.58 11.58
CA ALA A 29 -7.41 2.29 10.24
C ALA A 29 -7.08 0.86 9.79
N LEU A 30 -5.89 0.35 10.11
CA LEU A 30 -5.51 -1.04 9.83
C LEU A 30 -6.43 -2.05 10.54
N GLU A 31 -6.82 -1.78 11.80
CA GLU A 31 -7.77 -2.64 12.52
C GLU A 31 -9.17 -2.60 11.89
N ARG A 32 -9.63 -1.43 11.46
CA ARG A 32 -10.90 -1.30 10.72
C ARG A 32 -10.89 -2.07 9.40
N ILE A 33 -9.78 -1.99 8.63
CA ILE A 33 -9.60 -2.77 7.39
C ILE A 33 -9.59 -4.26 7.71
N ARG A 34 -8.90 -4.68 8.77
CA ARG A 34 -8.89 -6.08 9.22
C ARG A 34 -10.30 -6.59 9.51
N ALA A 35 -11.10 -5.81 10.23
CA ALA A 35 -12.48 -6.15 10.55
C ALA A 35 -13.36 -6.27 9.29
N ALA A 36 -13.20 -5.34 8.34
CA ALA A 36 -13.89 -5.37 7.05
C ALA A 36 -13.51 -6.63 6.24
N TYR A 37 -12.22 -6.90 6.10
CA TYR A 37 -11.71 -8.06 5.35
C TYR A 37 -11.99 -9.42 6.03
N ALA A 38 -12.24 -9.43 7.34
CA ALA A 38 -12.70 -10.64 8.03
C ALA A 38 -14.14 -11.01 7.64
N LYS A 39 -14.99 -10.01 7.36
CA LYS A 39 -16.37 -10.23 6.90
C LYS A 39 -16.44 -10.51 5.40
N GLN A 40 -15.66 -9.77 4.61
CA GLN A 40 -15.63 -9.87 3.15
C GLN A 40 -14.17 -9.91 2.65
N PRO A 41 -13.52 -11.08 2.72
CA PRO A 41 -12.11 -11.20 2.32
C PRO A 41 -11.93 -10.92 0.83
N PRO A 42 -10.85 -10.17 0.45
CA PRO A 42 -10.54 -9.95 -0.96
C PRO A 42 -10.16 -11.27 -1.64
N ARG A 43 -10.47 -11.38 -2.92
CA ARG A 43 -9.97 -12.48 -3.75
C ARG A 43 -8.45 -12.36 -3.84
N ARG A 44 -7.74 -13.39 -3.40
CA ARG A 44 -6.28 -13.45 -3.49
C ARG A 44 -5.84 -13.98 -4.86
N VAL A 45 -4.90 -13.27 -5.46
CA VAL A 45 -4.26 -13.61 -6.73
C VAL A 45 -2.74 -13.51 -6.59
N PRO A 46 -1.94 -14.13 -7.49
CA PRO A 46 -0.50 -13.85 -7.54
C PRO A 46 -0.28 -12.37 -7.80
N CYS A 47 0.49 -11.72 -6.93
CA CYS A 47 0.86 -10.30 -7.00
C CYS A 47 2.38 -10.15 -6.94
N HIS A 48 2.87 -9.07 -7.52
CA HIS A 48 4.27 -8.66 -7.43
C HIS A 48 4.58 -8.09 -6.04
N ASN A 49 3.66 -7.31 -5.48
CA ASN A 49 3.72 -6.62 -4.19
C ASN A 49 4.76 -5.50 -4.08
N ASP A 50 5.53 -5.22 -5.15
CA ASP A 50 6.54 -4.17 -5.21
C ASP A 50 6.63 -3.60 -6.63
N ALA A 51 5.52 -3.05 -7.13
CA ALA A 51 5.37 -2.57 -8.51
C ALA A 51 5.94 -1.15 -8.69
N LEU A 52 7.24 -0.98 -8.44
CA LEU A 52 8.02 0.24 -8.70
C LEU A 52 8.34 0.38 -10.19
N ALA A 53 8.57 1.61 -10.67
CA ALA A 53 8.94 1.88 -12.07
C ALA A 53 10.21 1.13 -12.51
N GLU A 54 11.16 0.98 -11.60
CA GLU A 54 12.43 0.28 -11.82
C GLU A 54 12.24 -1.21 -12.11
N ASN A 55 11.12 -1.79 -11.69
CA ASN A 55 10.78 -3.19 -11.91
C ASN A 55 10.06 -3.43 -13.24
N PHE A 56 9.79 -2.37 -14.03
CA PHE A 56 9.19 -2.48 -15.35
C PHE A 56 10.23 -2.23 -16.44
N MET A 57 10.60 -3.27 -17.19
CA MET A 57 11.55 -3.20 -18.29
C MET A 57 10.85 -3.21 -19.64
N LEU A 58 11.10 -2.19 -20.45
CA LEU A 58 10.59 -2.12 -21.82
C LEU A 58 11.68 -2.57 -22.80
N GLN A 59 11.38 -3.61 -23.59
CA GLN A 59 12.22 -4.09 -24.67
C GLN A 59 11.44 -4.02 -26.01
N GLY A 60 11.68 -3.00 -26.81
CA GLY A 60 10.81 -2.69 -27.94
C GLY A 60 9.39 -2.38 -27.47
N GLU A 61 8.40 -3.14 -27.91
CA GLU A 61 6.99 -3.01 -27.49
C GLU A 61 6.62 -3.99 -26.35
N GLN A 62 7.56 -4.81 -25.89
CA GLN A 62 7.30 -5.78 -24.82
C GLN A 62 7.70 -5.23 -23.47
N MET A 63 6.75 -5.19 -22.56
CA MET A 63 7.00 -4.88 -21.15
C MET A 63 7.20 -6.18 -20.37
N ARG A 64 8.21 -6.19 -19.51
CA ARG A 64 8.49 -7.28 -18.57
C ARG A 64 8.53 -6.72 -17.17
N VAL A 65 8.00 -7.47 -16.22
CA VAL A 65 8.07 -7.15 -14.78
C VAL A 65 9.11 -8.09 -14.17
N ILE A 66 10.08 -7.52 -13.48
CA ILE A 66 11.22 -8.22 -12.86
C ILE A 66 11.21 -8.00 -11.35
N ASP A 67 12.14 -8.64 -10.63
CA ASP A 67 12.36 -8.49 -9.19
C ASP A 67 11.16 -8.93 -8.33
N TRP A 68 10.80 -10.19 -8.45
CA TRP A 68 9.68 -10.83 -7.77
C TRP A 68 9.99 -11.27 -6.32
N GLU A 69 10.97 -10.66 -5.65
CA GLU A 69 11.39 -11.05 -4.29
C GLU A 69 10.26 -10.92 -3.26
N TYR A 70 9.33 -9.96 -3.44
CA TYR A 70 8.12 -9.79 -2.64
C TYR A 70 6.90 -10.54 -3.21
N GLY A 71 7.09 -11.31 -4.29
CA GLY A 71 6.00 -12.01 -4.98
C GLY A 71 5.22 -12.93 -4.05
N GLY A 72 3.89 -12.86 -4.12
CA GLY A 72 3.03 -13.66 -3.26
C GLY A 72 1.54 -13.48 -3.52
N MET A 73 0.71 -14.20 -2.77
CA MET A 73 -0.75 -14.13 -2.89
C MET A 73 -1.29 -12.91 -2.14
N ASN A 74 -1.93 -11.98 -2.86
CA ASN A 74 -2.52 -10.78 -2.29
C ASN A 74 -3.81 -10.38 -3.02
N ASP A 75 -4.46 -9.27 -2.58
CA ASP A 75 -5.51 -8.59 -3.35
C ASP A 75 -4.86 -7.98 -4.61
N GLY A 76 -5.39 -8.29 -5.80
CA GLY A 76 -4.84 -7.74 -7.05
C GLY A 76 -4.83 -6.20 -7.11
N TYR A 77 -5.70 -5.53 -6.37
CA TYR A 77 -5.68 -4.08 -6.23
C TYR A 77 -4.46 -3.55 -5.48
N TYR A 78 -3.72 -4.41 -4.76
CA TYR A 78 -2.49 -4.00 -4.09
C TYR A 78 -1.40 -3.62 -5.11
N ASP A 79 -1.19 -4.42 -6.17
CA ASP A 79 -0.23 -4.08 -7.22
C ASP A 79 -0.64 -2.83 -7.98
N ILE A 80 -1.95 -2.66 -8.25
CA ILE A 80 -2.47 -1.46 -8.89
C ILE A 80 -2.24 -0.22 -8.03
N ALA A 81 -2.48 -0.33 -6.73
CA ALA A 81 -2.20 0.73 -5.76
C ALA A 81 -0.70 1.05 -5.69
N CYS A 82 0.16 0.01 -5.71
CA CYS A 82 1.61 0.18 -5.73
C CYS A 82 2.05 1.02 -6.94
N VAL A 83 1.58 0.68 -8.14
CA VAL A 83 1.85 1.49 -9.34
C VAL A 83 1.39 2.94 -9.16
N CYS A 84 0.21 3.18 -8.58
CA CYS A 84 -0.35 4.52 -8.41
C CYS A 84 0.38 5.39 -7.38
N VAL A 85 0.94 4.80 -6.31
CA VAL A 85 1.51 5.58 -5.19
C VAL A 85 3.04 5.62 -5.18
N GLU A 86 3.70 4.64 -5.78
CA GLU A 86 5.17 4.57 -5.83
C GLU A 86 5.75 5.16 -7.12
N ASN A 87 4.92 5.44 -8.12
CA ASN A 87 5.36 6.01 -9.39
C ASN A 87 4.78 7.43 -9.57
N PRO A 88 5.47 8.34 -10.28
CA PRO A 88 5.03 9.73 -10.45
C PRO A 88 3.91 9.85 -11.51
N LEU A 89 2.79 9.16 -11.29
CA LEU A 89 1.61 9.23 -12.15
C LEU A 89 0.80 10.48 -11.83
N ASP A 90 0.42 11.24 -12.87
CA ASP A 90 -0.61 12.26 -12.74
C ASP A 90 -2.01 11.60 -12.69
N ALA A 91 -3.02 12.37 -12.29
CA ALA A 91 -4.39 11.87 -12.14
C ALA A 91 -4.97 11.27 -13.43
N ARG A 92 -4.55 11.78 -14.61
CA ARG A 92 -4.99 11.27 -15.90
C ARG A 92 -4.36 9.91 -16.21
N CYS A 93 -3.06 9.78 -15.96
CA CYS A 93 -2.34 8.53 -16.16
C CYS A 93 -2.86 7.44 -15.20
N GLU A 94 -3.14 7.80 -13.95
CA GLU A 94 -3.76 6.90 -12.98
C GLU A 94 -5.14 6.44 -13.45
N ASP A 95 -6.02 7.35 -13.90
CA ASP A 95 -7.35 7.00 -14.39
C ASP A 95 -7.28 6.05 -15.60
N VAL A 96 -6.43 6.35 -16.58
CA VAL A 96 -6.24 5.49 -17.77
C VAL A 96 -5.74 4.09 -17.35
N PHE A 97 -4.75 4.02 -16.48
CA PHE A 97 -4.20 2.77 -15.98
C PHE A 97 -5.26 1.95 -15.23
N PHE A 98 -6.00 2.60 -14.33
CA PHE A 98 -7.03 1.92 -13.54
C PHE A 98 -8.22 1.44 -14.37
N ARG A 99 -8.68 2.23 -15.36
CA ARG A 99 -9.70 1.81 -16.32
C ARG A 99 -9.24 0.64 -17.17
N ALA A 100 -7.98 0.62 -17.60
CA ALA A 100 -7.42 -0.50 -18.35
C ALA A 100 -7.42 -1.79 -17.52
N TYR A 101 -7.05 -1.73 -16.23
CA TYR A 101 -7.13 -2.85 -15.32
C TYR A 101 -8.57 -3.36 -15.11
N CYS A 102 -9.53 -2.46 -14.97
CA CYS A 102 -10.95 -2.80 -14.79
C CYS A 102 -11.64 -3.27 -16.08
N GLY A 103 -11.01 -3.10 -17.24
CA GLY A 103 -11.63 -3.40 -18.54
C GLY A 103 -12.72 -2.41 -18.93
N GLY A 104 -12.70 -1.17 -18.40
CA GLY A 104 -13.67 -0.11 -18.62
C GLY A 104 -13.86 0.80 -17.41
N GLU A 105 -15.07 1.35 -17.24
CA GLU A 105 -15.39 2.22 -16.11
C GLU A 105 -15.31 1.44 -14.78
N PRO A 106 -14.47 1.89 -13.80
CA PRO A 106 -14.36 1.25 -12.51
C PRO A 106 -15.66 1.31 -11.70
N SER A 107 -16.08 0.18 -11.14
CA SER A 107 -17.19 0.14 -10.19
C SER A 107 -16.86 0.86 -8.89
N GLU A 108 -17.87 1.21 -8.09
CA GLU A 108 -17.65 1.81 -6.75
C GLU A 108 -16.86 0.87 -5.82
N GLU A 109 -17.07 -0.44 -5.94
CA GLU A 109 -16.27 -1.43 -5.21
C GLU A 109 -14.80 -1.40 -5.67
N ALA A 110 -14.53 -1.33 -6.98
CA ALA A 110 -13.18 -1.22 -7.52
C ALA A 110 -12.46 0.04 -7.02
N LYS A 111 -13.15 1.18 -7.03
CA LYS A 111 -12.63 2.45 -6.48
C LYS A 111 -12.33 2.35 -4.98
N ALA A 112 -13.24 1.74 -4.22
CA ALA A 112 -13.05 1.51 -2.79
C ALA A 112 -11.83 0.61 -2.52
N ARG A 113 -11.68 -0.50 -3.26
CA ARG A 113 -10.52 -1.39 -3.15
C ARG A 113 -9.23 -0.68 -3.49
N LEU A 114 -9.19 0.13 -4.55
CA LEU A 114 -8.00 0.91 -4.91
C LEU A 114 -7.61 1.87 -3.79
N LEU A 115 -8.56 2.65 -3.24
CA LEU A 115 -8.28 3.60 -2.17
C LEU A 115 -7.75 2.92 -0.91
N ILE A 116 -8.39 1.83 -0.48
CA ILE A 116 -7.92 1.06 0.69
C ILE A 116 -6.54 0.46 0.44
N ASN A 117 -6.26 -0.05 -0.75
CA ASN A 117 -4.94 -0.61 -1.06
C ASN A 117 -3.86 0.48 -1.20
N LYS A 118 -4.16 1.69 -1.67
CA LYS A 118 -3.23 2.84 -1.62
C LYS A 118 -2.80 3.14 -0.18
N PHE A 119 -3.74 3.17 0.75
CA PHE A 119 -3.43 3.31 2.17
C PHE A 119 -2.58 2.14 2.69
N LEU A 120 -2.90 0.90 2.31
CA LEU A 120 -2.14 -0.28 2.76
C LEU A 120 -0.71 -0.28 2.24
N VAL A 121 -0.48 0.10 0.98
CA VAL A 121 0.87 0.20 0.38
C VAL A 121 1.70 1.25 1.11
N THR A 122 1.17 2.46 1.28
CA THR A 122 1.91 3.54 1.95
C THR A 122 2.17 3.24 3.42
N SER A 123 1.23 2.61 4.13
CA SER A 123 1.42 2.14 5.51
C SER A 123 2.46 1.02 5.61
N HIS A 124 2.49 0.10 4.63
CA HIS A 124 3.47 -0.97 4.55
C HIS A 124 4.89 -0.42 4.44
N TRP A 125 5.16 0.39 3.43
CA TRP A 125 6.49 0.93 3.18
C TRP A 125 6.95 1.93 4.25
N SER A 126 6.01 2.69 4.83
CA SER A 126 6.28 3.51 6.00
C SER A 126 6.76 2.69 7.20
N THR A 127 6.10 1.56 7.49
CA THR A 127 6.48 0.69 8.62
C THR A 127 7.77 -0.08 8.31
N TRP A 128 7.95 -0.56 7.08
CA TRP A 128 9.16 -1.23 6.61
C TRP A 128 10.41 -0.37 6.78
N SER A 129 10.32 0.93 6.50
CA SER A 129 11.47 1.84 6.66
C SER A 129 11.97 1.93 8.10
N LEU A 130 11.07 1.89 9.08
CA LEU A 130 11.47 1.82 10.50
C LEU A 130 12.21 0.52 10.82
N VAL A 131 11.80 -0.59 10.22
CA VAL A 131 12.49 -1.88 10.35
C VAL A 131 13.90 -1.82 9.76
N GLN A 132 14.10 -1.13 8.62
CA GLN A 132 15.44 -0.95 8.06
C GLN A 132 16.37 -0.19 9.01
N ILE A 133 15.84 0.81 9.73
CA ILE A 133 16.59 1.53 10.77
C ILE A 133 16.95 0.58 11.92
N CYS A 134 16.03 -0.28 12.37
CA CYS A 134 16.32 -1.30 13.40
C CYS A 134 17.44 -2.24 12.97
N TYR A 135 17.56 -2.54 11.68
CA TYR A 135 18.63 -3.38 11.13
C TYR A 135 19.94 -2.61 10.82
N GLY A 136 20.05 -1.37 11.31
CA GLY A 136 21.27 -0.57 11.21
C GLY A 136 21.52 0.07 9.85
N LYS A 137 20.49 0.18 9.01
CA LYS A 137 20.57 0.93 7.76
C LYS A 137 20.56 2.43 8.04
N ASP A 138 20.90 3.25 7.02
CA ASP A 138 20.96 4.70 7.11
C ASP A 138 19.66 5.29 7.69
N ALA A 139 19.75 5.76 8.95
CA ALA A 139 18.58 6.19 9.70
C ALA A 139 17.94 7.45 9.12
N ASP A 140 18.73 8.39 8.59
CA ASP A 140 18.21 9.65 8.06
C ASP A 140 17.48 9.40 6.73
N PHE A 141 18.07 8.59 5.85
CA PHE A 141 17.45 8.20 4.59
C PHE A 141 16.13 7.45 4.81
N TYR A 142 16.14 6.38 5.62
CA TYR A 142 14.95 5.57 5.84
C TYR A 142 13.88 6.28 6.65
N TRP A 143 14.26 7.19 7.56
CA TRP A 143 13.30 8.02 8.28
C TRP A 143 12.54 8.93 7.31
N GLU A 144 13.23 9.65 6.43
CA GLU A 144 12.59 10.56 5.49
C GLU A 144 11.75 9.82 4.43
N TYR A 145 12.26 8.70 3.93
CA TYR A 145 11.51 7.81 3.05
C TYR A 145 10.18 7.37 3.67
N GLY A 146 10.21 6.86 4.88
CA GLY A 146 9.01 6.37 5.55
C GLY A 146 8.09 7.48 6.04
N ARG A 147 8.64 8.63 6.44
CA ARG A 147 7.86 9.82 6.81
C ARG A 147 6.99 10.30 5.66
N THR A 148 7.55 10.39 4.47
CA THR A 148 6.81 10.80 3.27
C THR A 148 5.61 9.86 3.02
N ARG A 149 5.80 8.56 3.18
CA ARG A 149 4.72 7.57 3.03
C ARG A 149 3.71 7.60 4.15
N ALA A 150 4.13 7.88 5.38
CA ALA A 150 3.21 8.08 6.50
C ALA A 150 2.29 9.28 6.29
N VAL A 151 2.83 10.40 5.81
CA VAL A 151 2.04 11.59 5.44
C VAL A 151 1.03 11.23 4.34
N GLN A 152 1.47 10.51 3.32
CA GLN A 152 0.57 10.06 2.24
C GLN A 152 -0.50 9.10 2.75
N ALA A 153 -0.19 8.16 3.64
CA ALA A 153 -1.16 7.29 4.27
C ALA A 153 -2.22 8.10 5.04
N CYS A 154 -1.80 9.09 5.83
CA CYS A 154 -2.71 9.98 6.54
C CYS A 154 -3.60 10.78 5.59
N SER A 155 -3.11 11.24 4.44
CA SER A 155 -3.91 11.96 3.46
C SER A 155 -5.06 11.11 2.89
N PHE A 156 -4.87 9.80 2.73
CA PHE A 156 -5.96 8.90 2.37
C PHE A 156 -7.01 8.75 3.47
N LEU A 157 -6.61 8.80 4.75
CA LEU A 157 -7.55 8.80 5.87
C LEU A 157 -8.38 10.08 5.96
N ASP A 158 -7.85 11.19 5.47
CA ASP A 158 -8.54 12.48 5.40
C ASP A 158 -9.54 12.57 4.22
N ASP A 159 -9.48 11.63 3.27
CA ASP A 159 -10.44 11.54 2.18
C ASP A 159 -11.82 11.10 2.71
N PRO A 160 -12.88 11.90 2.50
CA PRO A 160 -14.22 11.53 2.95
C PRO A 160 -14.74 10.20 2.40
N SER A 161 -14.19 9.73 1.28
CA SER A 161 -14.55 8.44 0.68
C SER A 161 -13.95 7.24 1.41
N PHE A 162 -12.91 7.42 2.24
CA PHE A 162 -12.24 6.32 2.94
C PHE A 162 -13.20 5.52 3.83
N SER A 163 -13.95 6.20 4.68
CA SER A 163 -14.94 5.55 5.56
C SER A 163 -16.07 4.88 4.78
N ARG A 164 -16.54 5.50 3.68
CA ARG A 164 -17.53 4.89 2.79
C ARG A 164 -16.97 3.64 2.10
N SER A 165 -15.71 3.68 1.69
CA SER A 165 -15.02 2.54 1.09
C SER A 165 -14.92 1.37 2.05
N LEU A 166 -14.59 1.61 3.32
CA LEU A 166 -14.61 0.56 4.34
C LEU A 166 -16.00 -0.06 4.51
N THR A 167 -17.04 0.78 4.61
CA THR A 167 -18.43 0.29 4.73
C THR A 167 -18.83 -0.57 3.53
N LEU A 168 -18.46 -0.15 2.31
CA LEU A 168 -18.74 -0.91 1.09
C LEU A 168 -18.00 -2.26 1.06
N LEU A 169 -16.84 -2.35 1.69
CA LEU A 169 -16.02 -3.57 1.78
C LEU A 169 -16.28 -4.40 3.06
N GLY A 170 -17.40 -4.19 3.74
CA GLY A 170 -17.85 -4.99 4.89
C GLY A 170 -17.53 -4.38 6.25
N GLY A 171 -17.13 -3.11 6.29
CA GLY A 171 -16.86 -2.35 7.52
C GLY A 171 -18.11 -1.93 8.27
#